data_2367431b6b694f2e91c59abf504aa13f
#
_entry.id   2367431b6b694f2e91c59abf504aa13f
#
_cell.length_a   1.000
_cell.length_b   1.000
_cell.length_c   1.000
_cell.angle_alpha   90.00
_cell.angle_beta   90.00
_cell.angle_gamma   90.00
#
_symmetry.space_group_name_H-M   'P 1'
#
loop_
_entity.id
_entity.type
_entity.pdbx_description
1 polymer ?
#
loop_
_entity_poly.entity_id
_entity_poly.type
_entity_poly.pdbx_seq_one_letter_code
_entity_poly.pdbx_strand_id
1 'polypeptide(L)'
;EPVTNKDFTKCLAKVLKRPALIPVPKLALKIILGEMSDLLLGSLKVLSRKIVESGYKFKFPDLESALNDICKNSTNEFVVEHWLPLPIDKVFSFFKEPKNLEKITPKYLNFKVIKQSSNEIKEGTKINYRLSLRGFPMWWQSKIVDWEPNHKFSDTQTHGPYNRWYHTHEFEEKDGGTLIKDHVKYKLPFGIPGDCVAGNWVQKDLENIFDYRRKKIEEIFKESLSTPN
;
A
#
# COMPACT_ATOMS: atom_id res chain seq x y z
N GLU A 1 -20.92 17.54 -16.13
CA GLU A 1 -22.32 17.22 -16.47
C GLU A 1 -22.86 16.10 -15.58
N PRO A 2 -24.14 16.16 -15.15
CA PRO A 2 -24.77 15.05 -14.45
C PRO A 2 -24.91 13.84 -15.38
N VAL A 3 -24.53 12.66 -14.89
CA VAL A 3 -24.65 11.40 -15.63
C VAL A 3 -25.56 10.43 -14.89
N THR A 4 -26.20 9.52 -15.60
CA THR A 4 -26.99 8.47 -14.99
C THR A 4 -26.05 7.41 -14.39
N ASN A 5 -26.53 6.64 -13.40
CA ASN A 5 -25.76 5.51 -12.85
C ASN A 5 -25.37 4.48 -13.94
N LYS A 6 -26.24 4.32 -14.94
CA LYS A 6 -25.95 3.45 -16.11
C LYS A 6 -24.79 3.98 -16.93
N ASP A 7 -24.72 5.28 -17.20
CA ASP A 7 -23.66 5.89 -17.99
C ASP A 7 -22.34 5.92 -17.18
N PHE A 8 -22.41 6.21 -15.88
CA PHE A 8 -21.29 6.10 -14.98
C PHE A 8 -20.69 4.67 -15.00
N THR A 9 -21.55 3.64 -14.83
CA THR A 9 -21.12 2.24 -14.84
C THR A 9 -20.47 1.84 -16.17
N LYS A 10 -21.05 2.28 -17.30
CA LYS A 10 -20.47 2.01 -18.63
C LYS A 10 -19.09 2.69 -18.80
N CYS A 11 -18.98 3.95 -18.40
CA CYS A 11 -17.75 4.71 -18.49
C CYS A 11 -16.66 4.09 -17.61
N LEU A 12 -17.00 3.72 -16.37
CA LEU A 12 -16.10 3.05 -15.45
C LEU A 12 -15.65 1.69 -15.99
N ALA A 13 -16.56 0.89 -16.54
CA ALA A 13 -16.24 -0.40 -17.18
C ALA A 13 -15.26 -0.23 -18.35
N LYS A 14 -15.46 0.79 -19.20
CA LYS A 14 -14.55 1.15 -20.29
C LYS A 14 -13.15 1.50 -19.77
N VAL A 15 -13.06 2.38 -18.76
CA VAL A 15 -11.80 2.84 -18.17
C VAL A 15 -11.03 1.67 -17.51
N LEU A 16 -11.77 0.80 -16.80
CA LEU A 16 -11.19 -0.37 -16.13
C LEU A 16 -10.91 -1.54 -17.10
N LYS A 17 -11.35 -1.43 -18.37
CA LYS A 17 -11.31 -2.53 -19.36
C LYS A 17 -11.96 -3.81 -18.83
N ARG A 18 -13.09 -3.68 -18.12
CA ARG A 18 -13.87 -4.77 -17.54
C ARG A 18 -15.30 -4.69 -18.00
N PRO A 19 -15.93 -5.82 -18.38
CA PRO A 19 -17.33 -5.80 -18.77
C PRO A 19 -18.25 -5.56 -17.57
N ALA A 20 -19.26 -4.67 -17.73
CA ALA A 20 -20.34 -4.50 -16.78
C ALA A 20 -21.58 -5.24 -17.29
N LEU A 21 -21.57 -6.57 -17.18
CA LEU A 21 -22.57 -7.43 -17.82
C LEU A 21 -23.77 -7.74 -16.91
N ILE A 22 -23.59 -7.73 -15.60
CA ILE A 22 -24.60 -8.19 -14.66
C ILE A 22 -25.13 -7.01 -13.85
N PRO A 23 -26.43 -6.67 -13.98
CA PRO A 23 -27.05 -5.69 -13.12
C PRO A 23 -27.16 -6.23 -11.69
N VAL A 24 -26.74 -5.44 -10.72
CA VAL A 24 -26.88 -5.81 -9.31
C VAL A 24 -28.32 -5.49 -8.86
N PRO A 25 -29.09 -6.49 -8.36
CA PRO A 25 -30.45 -6.25 -7.88
C PRO A 25 -30.46 -5.29 -6.69
N LYS A 26 -31.45 -4.39 -6.62
CA LYS A 26 -31.60 -3.42 -5.52
C LYS A 26 -31.60 -4.10 -4.15
N LEU A 27 -32.22 -5.27 -4.04
CA LEU A 27 -32.29 -6.04 -2.81
C LEU A 27 -30.89 -6.49 -2.34
N ALA A 28 -30.03 -6.94 -3.28
CA ALA A 28 -28.67 -7.32 -2.97
C ALA A 28 -27.85 -6.11 -2.46
N LEU A 29 -28.02 -4.93 -3.06
CA LEU A 29 -27.37 -3.71 -2.57
C LEU A 29 -27.84 -3.35 -1.16
N LYS A 30 -29.14 -3.46 -0.86
CA LYS A 30 -29.68 -3.21 0.48
C LYS A 30 -29.14 -4.19 1.53
N ILE A 31 -28.99 -5.45 1.19
CA ILE A 31 -28.44 -6.48 2.10
C ILE A 31 -26.95 -6.22 2.38
N ILE A 32 -26.16 -5.87 1.35
CA ILE A 32 -24.71 -5.70 1.47
C ILE A 32 -24.34 -4.35 2.11
N LEU A 33 -25.02 -3.28 1.75
CA LEU A 33 -24.67 -1.90 2.10
C LEU A 33 -25.59 -1.26 3.14
N GLY A 34 -26.70 -1.93 3.50
CA GLY A 34 -27.68 -1.38 4.43
C GLY A 34 -28.21 -0.01 3.97
N GLU A 35 -28.26 0.95 4.88
CA GLU A 35 -28.73 2.33 4.62
C GLU A 35 -27.87 3.08 3.58
N MET A 36 -26.60 2.74 3.44
CA MET A 36 -25.72 3.32 2.40
C MET A 36 -26.23 3.01 0.98
N SER A 37 -27.04 1.98 0.80
CA SER A 37 -27.64 1.65 -0.49
C SER A 37 -28.52 2.79 -1.04
N ASP A 38 -29.15 3.59 -0.18
CA ASP A 38 -30.03 4.67 -0.58
C ASP A 38 -29.26 5.81 -1.29
N LEU A 39 -27.97 6.00 -0.99
CA LEU A 39 -27.09 6.91 -1.72
C LEU A 39 -26.87 6.46 -3.18
N LEU A 40 -26.79 5.14 -3.40
CA LEU A 40 -26.59 4.57 -4.75
C LEU A 40 -27.92 4.42 -5.52
N LEU A 41 -29.02 4.22 -4.82
CA LEU A 41 -30.36 4.02 -5.39
C LEU A 41 -31.12 5.34 -5.56
N GLY A 42 -30.72 6.37 -4.80
CA GLY A 42 -31.25 7.71 -4.90
C GLY A 42 -30.90 8.37 -6.23
N SER A 43 -31.76 9.27 -6.68
CA SER A 43 -31.54 10.08 -7.89
C SER A 43 -31.42 11.54 -7.50
N LEU A 44 -30.24 12.13 -7.69
CA LEU A 44 -30.00 13.55 -7.45
C LEU A 44 -29.32 14.18 -8.66
N LYS A 45 -29.98 15.15 -9.30
CA LYS A 45 -29.40 15.92 -10.40
C LYS A 45 -28.80 17.21 -9.88
N VAL A 46 -27.48 17.21 -9.68
CA VAL A 46 -26.72 18.39 -9.26
C VAL A 46 -26.11 19.10 -10.47
N LEU A 47 -26.32 20.41 -10.57
CA LEU A 47 -25.78 21.25 -11.63
C LEU A 47 -24.72 22.20 -11.05
N SER A 48 -23.59 22.29 -11.74
CA SER A 48 -22.42 23.11 -11.32
C SER A 48 -22.50 24.57 -11.81
N ARG A 49 -23.65 25.09 -12.22
CA ARG A 49 -23.78 26.42 -12.86
C ARG A 49 -23.14 27.52 -12.03
N LYS A 50 -23.55 27.67 -10.77
CA LYS A 50 -23.03 28.72 -9.88
C LYS A 50 -21.52 28.72 -9.72
N ILE A 51 -20.93 27.53 -9.63
CA ILE A 51 -19.47 27.37 -9.51
C ILE A 51 -18.77 27.77 -10.81
N VAL A 52 -19.30 27.39 -11.96
CA VAL A 52 -18.75 27.75 -13.27
C VAL A 52 -18.89 29.26 -13.52
N GLU A 53 -20.02 29.85 -13.20
CA GLU A 53 -20.29 31.30 -13.31
C GLU A 53 -19.37 32.11 -12.39
N SER A 54 -18.90 31.57 -11.27
CA SER A 54 -17.90 32.20 -10.40
C SER A 54 -16.46 32.12 -10.94
N GLY A 55 -16.25 31.58 -12.14
CA GLY A 55 -14.94 31.48 -12.78
C GLY A 55 -14.15 30.22 -12.44
N TYR A 56 -14.71 29.29 -11.65
CA TYR A 56 -14.04 28.03 -11.32
C TYR A 56 -13.90 27.14 -12.56
N LYS A 57 -12.71 26.63 -12.80
CA LYS A 57 -12.43 25.69 -13.89
C LYS A 57 -12.20 24.30 -13.31
N PHE A 58 -13.00 23.33 -13.72
CA PHE A 58 -12.80 21.93 -13.33
C PHE A 58 -11.52 21.39 -13.98
N LYS A 59 -10.71 20.68 -13.19
CA LYS A 59 -9.50 19.99 -13.67
C LYS A 59 -9.85 18.95 -14.76
N PHE A 60 -10.99 18.29 -14.60
CA PHE A 60 -11.50 17.29 -15.55
C PHE A 60 -12.86 17.76 -16.09
N PRO A 61 -12.95 18.03 -17.40
CA PRO A 61 -14.20 18.54 -18.00
C PRO A 61 -15.28 17.46 -18.15
N ASP A 62 -14.89 16.20 -18.20
CA ASP A 62 -15.77 15.06 -18.42
C ASP A 62 -15.47 13.89 -17.47
N LEU A 63 -16.46 12.97 -17.37
CA LEU A 63 -16.39 11.82 -16.48
C LEU A 63 -15.25 10.86 -16.85
N GLU A 64 -15.01 10.63 -18.14
CA GLU A 64 -14.01 9.68 -18.61
C GLU A 64 -12.60 10.14 -18.25
N SER A 65 -12.29 11.43 -18.42
CA SER A 65 -11.02 12.02 -18.04
C SER A 65 -10.77 11.95 -16.54
N ALA A 66 -11.81 12.26 -15.73
CA ALA A 66 -11.76 12.14 -14.27
C ALA A 66 -11.50 10.69 -13.83
N LEU A 67 -12.28 9.74 -14.36
CA LEU A 67 -12.11 8.33 -14.03
C LEU A 67 -10.75 7.78 -14.49
N ASN A 68 -10.26 8.20 -15.66
CA ASN A 68 -8.92 7.80 -16.11
C ASN A 68 -7.83 8.30 -15.17
N ASP A 69 -7.90 9.55 -14.72
CA ASP A 69 -6.92 10.10 -13.78
C ASP A 69 -6.96 9.32 -12.46
N ILE A 70 -8.14 9.17 -11.87
CA ILE A 70 -8.32 8.47 -10.60
C ILE A 70 -7.90 6.98 -10.72
N CYS A 71 -8.35 6.27 -11.75
CA CYS A 71 -8.05 4.84 -11.90
C CYS A 71 -6.59 4.55 -12.28
N LYS A 72 -5.93 5.45 -13.01
CA LYS A 72 -4.54 5.27 -13.45
C LYS A 72 -3.53 5.82 -12.45
N ASN A 73 -3.86 6.92 -11.77
CA ASN A 73 -2.94 7.69 -10.95
C ASN A 73 -3.16 7.52 -9.44
N SER A 74 -4.25 6.85 -9.01
CA SER A 74 -4.43 6.55 -7.58
C SER A 74 -3.29 5.66 -7.10
N THR A 75 -2.39 6.24 -6.33
CA THR A 75 -1.34 5.53 -5.60
C THR A 75 -1.57 5.86 -4.13
N ASN A 76 -1.75 4.84 -3.33
CA ASN A 76 -1.83 5.00 -1.88
C ASN A 76 -0.43 5.13 -1.33
N GLU A 77 -0.26 5.94 -0.30
CA GLU A 77 1.01 6.14 0.38
C GLU A 77 0.85 5.88 1.86
N PHE A 78 1.86 5.24 2.43
CA PHE A 78 1.98 5.03 3.86
C PHE A 78 3.40 5.40 4.28
N VAL A 79 3.53 6.31 5.26
CA VAL A 79 4.82 6.79 5.76
C VAL A 79 4.86 6.61 7.26
N VAL A 80 5.94 6.06 7.76
CA VAL A 80 6.19 5.94 9.20
C VAL A 80 7.66 6.20 9.50
N GLU A 81 7.91 6.85 10.63
CA GLU A 81 9.25 7.14 11.12
C GLU A 81 9.49 6.43 12.44
N HIS A 82 10.71 5.97 12.64
CA HIS A 82 11.16 5.31 13.86
C HIS A 82 12.59 5.72 14.16
N TRP A 83 12.82 6.29 15.34
CA TRP A 83 14.16 6.64 15.81
C TRP A 83 14.70 5.56 16.74
N LEU A 84 15.98 5.22 16.57
CA LEU A 84 16.73 4.27 17.40
C LEU A 84 18.00 4.90 17.96
N PRO A 85 18.35 4.70 19.24
CA PRO A 85 19.57 5.22 19.86
C PRO A 85 20.79 4.37 19.47
N LEU A 86 21.02 4.17 18.18
CA LEU A 86 22.06 3.28 17.66
C LEU A 86 22.72 3.90 16.42
N PRO A 87 24.03 3.63 16.21
CA PRO A 87 24.72 4.05 15.00
C PRO A 87 24.10 3.46 13.73
N ILE A 88 24.14 4.23 12.65
CA ILE A 88 23.48 3.92 11.38
C ILE A 88 24.00 2.62 10.74
N ASP A 89 25.28 2.32 10.88
CA ASP A 89 25.89 1.09 10.38
C ASP A 89 25.30 -0.18 11.03
N LYS A 90 25.02 -0.13 12.34
CA LYS A 90 24.36 -1.23 13.06
C LYS A 90 22.91 -1.40 12.62
N VAL A 91 22.18 -0.28 12.52
CA VAL A 91 20.78 -0.30 12.08
C VAL A 91 20.68 -0.80 10.66
N PHE A 92 21.45 -0.24 9.74
CA PHE A 92 21.45 -0.66 8.33
C PHE A 92 21.84 -2.14 8.18
N SER A 93 22.85 -2.60 8.94
CA SER A 93 23.27 -4.00 8.93
C SER A 93 22.17 -4.97 9.37
N PHE A 94 21.28 -4.56 10.25
CA PHE A 94 20.12 -5.35 10.62
C PHE A 94 19.08 -5.41 9.50
N PHE A 95 18.78 -4.26 8.87
CA PHE A 95 17.76 -4.17 7.82
C PHE A 95 18.18 -4.81 6.50
N LYS A 96 19.48 -4.80 6.16
CA LYS A 96 19.99 -5.45 4.94
C LYS A 96 19.89 -6.98 4.96
N GLU A 97 19.65 -7.61 6.12
CA GLU A 97 19.54 -9.06 6.24
C GLU A 97 18.08 -9.51 6.12
N PRO A 98 17.67 -10.16 5.01
CA PRO A 98 16.26 -10.51 4.77
C PRO A 98 15.67 -11.42 5.84
N LYS A 99 16.49 -12.29 6.47
CA LYS A 99 16.03 -13.18 7.54
C LYS A 99 15.57 -12.42 8.79
N ASN A 100 16.10 -11.22 9.03
CA ASN A 100 15.64 -10.39 10.13
C ASN A 100 14.20 -9.92 9.93
N LEU A 101 13.74 -9.82 8.69
CA LEU A 101 12.35 -9.48 8.39
C LEU A 101 11.37 -10.51 8.98
N GLU A 102 11.75 -11.79 9.07
CA GLU A 102 10.95 -12.81 9.74
C GLU A 102 10.76 -12.50 11.24
N LYS A 103 11.79 -11.96 11.89
CA LYS A 103 11.77 -11.64 13.32
C LYS A 103 10.88 -10.46 13.65
N ILE A 104 10.80 -9.49 12.74
CA ILE A 104 10.07 -8.23 12.91
C ILE A 104 8.73 -8.20 12.16
N THR A 105 8.26 -9.35 11.68
CA THR A 105 6.96 -9.49 11.02
C THR A 105 5.98 -10.24 11.95
N PRO A 106 4.73 -9.75 12.10
CA PRO A 106 3.75 -10.40 12.97
C PRO A 106 3.55 -11.87 12.68
N LYS A 107 3.48 -12.70 13.73
CA LYS A 107 3.39 -14.17 13.62
C LYS A 107 2.15 -14.64 12.83
N TYR A 108 1.04 -13.91 12.89
CA TYR A 108 -0.18 -14.27 12.15
C TYR A 108 -0.01 -14.22 10.62
N LEU A 109 1.00 -13.51 10.12
CA LEU A 109 1.32 -13.48 8.70
C LEU A 109 2.09 -14.73 8.23
N ASN A 110 2.56 -15.59 9.13
CA ASN A 110 3.36 -16.78 8.78
C ASN A 110 4.45 -16.50 7.75
N PHE A 111 5.09 -15.34 7.89
CA PHE A 111 6.05 -14.81 6.93
C PHE A 111 7.35 -15.63 6.94
N LYS A 112 7.81 -16.06 5.76
CA LYS A 112 9.04 -16.81 5.57
C LYS A 112 9.80 -16.35 4.35
N VAL A 113 11.09 -16.13 4.50
CA VAL A 113 12.03 -15.95 3.38
C VAL A 113 12.35 -17.33 2.80
N ILE A 114 12.02 -17.55 1.54
CA ILE A 114 12.17 -18.86 0.89
C ILE A 114 13.48 -18.94 0.12
N LYS A 115 13.81 -17.88 -0.62
CA LYS A 115 15.00 -17.84 -1.48
C LYS A 115 15.37 -16.42 -1.81
N GLN A 116 16.66 -16.16 -1.92
CA GLN A 116 17.23 -14.95 -2.50
C GLN A 116 18.11 -15.29 -3.69
N SER A 117 18.22 -14.38 -4.65
CA SER A 117 18.95 -14.61 -5.91
C SER A 117 20.46 -14.40 -5.76
N SER A 118 20.94 -13.82 -4.66
CA SER A 118 22.35 -13.61 -4.34
C SER A 118 22.58 -13.74 -2.84
N ASN A 119 23.79 -14.12 -2.42
CA ASN A 119 24.15 -14.25 -1.01
C ASN A 119 24.19 -12.89 -0.31
N GLU A 120 24.59 -11.85 -1.03
CA GLU A 120 24.60 -10.47 -0.55
C GLU A 120 23.50 -9.67 -1.21
N ILE A 121 22.84 -8.82 -0.44
CA ILE A 121 21.82 -7.93 -0.94
C ILE A 121 22.48 -6.76 -1.66
N LYS A 122 22.03 -6.52 -2.89
CA LYS A 122 22.45 -5.42 -3.74
C LYS A 122 21.32 -5.07 -4.72
N GLU A 123 21.50 -4.01 -5.46
CA GLU A 123 20.55 -3.68 -6.54
C GLU A 123 20.35 -4.86 -7.50
N GLY A 124 19.12 -5.12 -7.85
CA GLY A 124 18.72 -6.24 -8.70
C GLY A 124 18.45 -7.55 -7.95
N THR A 125 18.85 -7.69 -6.69
CA THR A 125 18.57 -8.90 -5.89
C THR A 125 17.08 -9.13 -5.79
N LYS A 126 16.66 -10.37 -6.08
CA LYS A 126 15.27 -10.83 -5.92
C LYS A 126 15.15 -11.69 -4.68
N ILE A 127 14.10 -11.45 -3.89
CA ILE A 127 13.81 -12.17 -2.66
C ILE A 127 12.39 -12.72 -2.75
N ASN A 128 12.25 -14.02 -2.52
CA ASN A 128 10.97 -14.72 -2.54
C ASN A 128 10.51 -14.97 -1.11
N TYR A 129 9.28 -14.62 -0.84
CA TYR A 129 8.62 -14.80 0.44
C TYR A 129 7.38 -15.66 0.30
N ARG A 130 7.04 -16.36 1.36
CA ARG A 130 5.72 -16.95 1.58
C ARG A 130 5.12 -16.29 2.81
N LEU A 131 3.90 -15.84 2.71
CA LEU A 131 3.15 -15.26 3.81
C LEU A 131 1.69 -15.68 3.76
N SER A 132 0.96 -15.40 4.82
CA SER A 132 -0.46 -15.62 4.89
C SER A 132 -1.14 -14.30 5.21
N LEU A 133 -2.04 -13.84 4.34
CA LEU A 133 -2.84 -12.65 4.58
C LEU A 133 -4.28 -13.08 4.86
N ARG A 134 -4.78 -12.77 6.06
CA ARG A 134 -6.13 -13.14 6.52
C ARG A 134 -6.44 -14.64 6.35
N GLY A 135 -5.43 -15.49 6.61
CA GLY A 135 -5.54 -16.95 6.48
C GLY A 135 -5.28 -17.50 5.09
N PHE A 136 -5.21 -16.65 4.05
CA PHE A 136 -4.91 -17.09 2.68
C PHE A 136 -3.41 -17.10 2.44
N PRO A 137 -2.82 -18.24 2.06
CA PRO A 137 -1.40 -18.32 1.71
C PRO A 137 -1.13 -17.57 0.40
N MET A 138 -0.03 -16.83 0.36
CA MET A 138 0.39 -16.14 -0.85
C MET A 138 1.91 -16.13 -1.02
N TRP A 139 2.31 -16.05 -2.27
CA TRP A 139 3.68 -15.88 -2.68
C TRP A 139 3.94 -14.42 -3.00
N TRP A 140 5.10 -13.95 -2.58
CA TRP A 140 5.55 -12.60 -2.84
C TRP A 140 6.99 -12.64 -3.34
N GLN A 141 7.29 -11.86 -4.37
CA GLN A 141 8.66 -11.62 -4.80
C GLN A 141 8.93 -10.12 -4.83
N SER A 142 9.94 -9.69 -4.10
CA SER A 142 10.50 -8.34 -4.18
C SER A 142 11.79 -8.34 -4.97
N LYS A 143 12.07 -7.22 -5.65
CA LYS A 143 13.35 -6.90 -6.27
C LYS A 143 13.88 -5.62 -5.64
N ILE A 144 15.12 -5.63 -5.19
CA ILE A 144 15.84 -4.44 -4.73
C ILE A 144 16.13 -3.56 -5.94
N VAL A 145 15.74 -2.29 -5.90
CA VAL A 145 15.84 -1.35 -7.04
C VAL A 145 16.74 -0.15 -6.76
N ASP A 146 16.86 0.27 -5.51
CA ASP A 146 17.82 1.28 -5.07
C ASP A 146 18.67 0.65 -3.98
N TRP A 147 19.96 0.95 -3.97
CA TRP A 147 20.87 0.42 -2.97
C TRP A 147 21.99 1.41 -2.68
N GLU A 148 21.84 2.17 -1.60
CA GLU A 148 22.82 3.13 -1.09
C GLU A 148 23.12 2.76 0.37
N PRO A 149 24.21 2.01 0.63
CA PRO A 149 24.55 1.55 1.98
C PRO A 149 24.58 2.68 3.01
N ASN A 150 23.96 2.44 4.16
CA ASN A 150 23.77 3.37 5.27
C ASN A 150 22.92 4.61 4.98
N HIS A 151 22.35 4.73 3.77
CA HIS A 151 21.46 5.85 3.42
C HIS A 151 20.08 5.40 3.06
N LYS A 152 19.94 4.53 2.07
CA LYS A 152 18.63 4.01 1.69
C LYS A 152 18.73 2.72 0.90
N PHE A 153 17.64 1.99 0.88
CA PHE A 153 17.33 1.00 -0.15
C PHE A 153 15.84 0.96 -0.40
N SER A 154 15.48 0.52 -1.61
CA SER A 154 14.08 0.33 -1.97
C SER A 154 13.86 -1.05 -2.55
N ASP A 155 12.65 -1.58 -2.34
CA ASP A 155 12.18 -2.78 -3.01
C ASP A 155 10.87 -2.57 -3.75
N THR A 156 10.71 -3.29 -4.83
CA THR A 156 9.46 -3.30 -5.59
C THR A 156 8.94 -4.72 -5.74
N GLN A 157 7.63 -4.89 -5.63
CA GLN A 157 6.99 -6.17 -5.89
C GLN A 157 7.08 -6.50 -7.39
N THR A 158 7.63 -7.67 -7.70
CA THR A 158 7.60 -8.23 -9.06
C THR A 158 6.56 -9.34 -9.20
N HIS A 159 6.16 -9.95 -8.07
CA HIS A 159 5.05 -10.89 -7.98
C HIS A 159 4.37 -10.76 -6.63
N GLY A 160 3.04 -10.67 -6.60
CA GLY A 160 2.28 -10.51 -5.36
C GLY A 160 0.89 -9.91 -5.59
N PRO A 161 0.17 -9.55 -4.53
CA PRO A 161 -1.24 -9.18 -4.59
C PRO A 161 -1.52 -7.76 -5.09
N TYR A 162 -0.52 -6.87 -5.09
CA TYR A 162 -0.69 -5.48 -5.47
C TYR A 162 -0.46 -5.27 -6.96
N ASN A 163 -1.14 -4.31 -7.57
CA ASN A 163 -0.82 -3.86 -8.93
C ASN A 163 0.53 -3.12 -8.96
N ARG A 164 0.84 -2.44 -7.86
CA ARG A 164 2.13 -1.79 -7.63
C ARG A 164 2.43 -1.81 -6.14
N TRP A 165 3.69 -2.07 -5.83
CA TRP A 165 4.26 -1.92 -4.50
C TRP A 165 5.68 -1.42 -4.66
N TYR A 166 5.99 -0.35 -3.97
CA TYR A 166 7.31 0.23 -3.91
C TYR A 166 7.54 0.69 -2.47
N HIS A 167 8.55 0.15 -1.84
CA HIS A 167 8.86 0.43 -0.45
C HIS A 167 10.29 0.95 -0.35
N THR A 168 10.45 2.14 0.20
CA THR A 168 11.75 2.78 0.46
C THR A 168 12.01 2.79 1.96
N HIS A 169 13.20 2.37 2.33
CA HIS A 169 13.80 2.54 3.64
C HIS A 169 14.85 3.62 3.53
N GLU A 170 14.70 4.71 4.28
CA GLU A 170 15.70 5.78 4.40
C GLU A 170 16.27 5.76 5.82
N PHE A 171 17.57 6.02 5.95
CA PHE A 171 18.31 6.04 7.20
C PHE A 171 19.07 7.36 7.30
N GLU A 172 18.90 8.07 8.41
CA GLU A 172 19.51 9.37 8.67
C GLU A 172 20.11 9.37 10.07
N GLU A 173 21.36 9.83 10.22
CA GLU A 173 21.92 10.10 11.53
C GLU A 173 21.24 11.32 12.15
N LYS A 174 20.62 11.15 13.31
CA LYS A 174 19.88 12.19 14.00
C LYS A 174 19.93 12.04 15.50
N ASP A 175 20.24 13.12 16.21
CA ASP A 175 20.22 13.20 17.67
C ASP A 175 21.01 12.08 18.37
N GLY A 176 22.20 11.72 17.84
CA GLY A 176 23.04 10.65 18.38
C GLY A 176 22.55 9.23 18.13
N GLY A 177 21.59 9.06 17.27
CA GLY A 177 21.01 7.79 16.85
C GLY A 177 20.71 7.76 15.35
N THR A 178 19.82 6.88 14.96
CA THR A 178 19.38 6.70 13.56
C THR A 178 17.88 6.90 13.47
N LEU A 179 17.45 7.84 12.63
CA LEU A 179 16.07 7.96 12.17
C LEU A 179 15.88 7.06 10.95
N ILE A 180 14.92 6.15 11.04
CA ILE A 180 14.48 5.28 9.96
C ILE A 180 13.17 5.84 9.44
N LYS A 181 13.04 6.01 8.12
CA LYS A 181 11.82 6.41 7.46
C LYS A 181 11.42 5.35 6.44
N ASP A 182 10.28 4.74 6.68
CA ASP A 182 9.66 3.79 5.76
C ASP A 182 8.60 4.50 4.93
N HIS A 183 8.74 4.46 3.61
CA HIS A 183 7.77 5.02 2.68
C HIS A 183 7.27 3.96 1.72
N VAL A 184 6.03 3.54 1.89
CA VAL A 184 5.35 2.54 1.06
C VAL A 184 4.40 3.23 0.10
N LYS A 185 4.64 3.06 -1.20
CA LYS A 185 3.72 3.47 -2.27
C LYS A 185 3.09 2.23 -2.88
N TYR A 186 1.77 2.13 -2.82
CA TYR A 186 1.09 0.94 -3.30
C TYR A 186 -0.18 1.25 -4.09
N LYS A 187 -0.55 0.33 -4.96
CA LYS A 187 -1.78 0.37 -5.73
C LYS A 187 -2.49 -0.97 -5.63
N LEU A 188 -3.74 -0.93 -5.19
CA LEU A 188 -4.56 -2.14 -5.08
C LEU A 188 -4.99 -2.66 -6.46
N PRO A 189 -5.23 -3.96 -6.60
CA PRO A 189 -5.87 -4.50 -7.79
C PRO A 189 -7.28 -3.92 -7.94
N PHE A 190 -7.73 -3.80 -9.19
CA PHE A 190 -9.03 -3.24 -9.57
C PHE A 190 -9.17 -1.72 -9.37
N GLY A 191 -8.13 -0.96 -9.02
CA GLY A 191 -8.19 0.49 -8.90
C GLY A 191 -9.18 0.96 -7.83
N ILE A 192 -9.99 2.01 -8.12
CA ILE A 192 -10.95 2.58 -7.16
C ILE A 192 -11.88 1.55 -6.51
N PRO A 193 -12.53 0.61 -7.22
CA PRO A 193 -13.29 -0.43 -6.57
C PRO A 193 -12.48 -1.23 -5.56
N GLY A 194 -11.21 -1.52 -5.86
CA GLY A 194 -10.29 -2.16 -4.94
C GLY A 194 -9.99 -1.28 -3.73
N ASP A 195 -9.71 0.00 -3.95
CA ASP A 195 -9.45 0.98 -2.89
C ASP A 195 -10.68 1.21 -1.99
N CYS A 196 -11.87 1.33 -2.56
CA CYS A 196 -13.12 1.48 -1.79
C CYS A 196 -13.43 0.26 -0.92
N VAL A 197 -13.15 -0.95 -1.42
CA VAL A 197 -13.47 -2.20 -0.69
C VAL A 197 -12.37 -2.59 0.29
N ALA A 198 -11.11 -2.45 -0.10
CA ALA A 198 -9.97 -2.97 0.65
C ALA A 198 -9.00 -1.89 1.15
N GLY A 199 -9.10 -0.64 0.70
CA GLY A 199 -8.16 0.42 1.03
C GLY A 199 -7.99 0.63 2.54
N ASN A 200 -9.09 0.80 3.26
CA ASN A 200 -9.07 0.98 4.72
C ASN A 200 -8.52 -0.26 5.45
N TRP A 201 -8.77 -1.45 4.93
CA TRP A 201 -8.25 -2.69 5.53
C TRP A 201 -6.76 -2.83 5.31
N VAL A 202 -6.28 -2.53 4.10
CA VAL A 202 -4.86 -2.57 3.78
C VAL A 202 -4.10 -1.53 4.58
N GLN A 203 -4.61 -0.31 4.69
CA GLN A 203 -4.01 0.72 5.52
C GLN A 203 -3.88 0.28 6.97
N LYS A 204 -4.96 -0.25 7.56
CA LYS A 204 -4.94 -0.77 8.93
C LYS A 204 -4.00 -1.96 9.11
N ASP A 205 -3.92 -2.85 8.12
CA ASP A 205 -2.97 -3.96 8.15
C ASP A 205 -1.52 -3.43 8.12
N LEU A 206 -1.22 -2.39 7.32
CA LEU A 206 0.09 -1.73 7.29
C LEU A 206 0.41 -1.09 8.65
N GLU A 207 -0.50 -0.30 9.21
CA GLU A 207 -0.34 0.30 10.54
C GLU A 207 0.01 -0.76 11.60
N ASN A 208 -0.74 -1.86 11.65
CA ASN A 208 -0.51 -2.95 12.59
C ASN A 208 0.85 -3.65 12.37
N ILE A 209 1.24 -3.86 11.10
CA ILE A 209 2.51 -4.50 10.76
C ILE A 209 3.69 -3.60 11.18
N PHE A 210 3.63 -2.31 10.88
CA PHE A 210 4.72 -1.39 11.20
C PHE A 210 4.79 -1.06 12.69
N ASP A 211 3.66 -0.98 13.41
CA ASP A 211 3.64 -0.86 14.86
C ASP A 211 4.26 -2.07 15.56
N TYR A 212 3.94 -3.28 15.09
CA TYR A 212 4.57 -4.51 15.58
C TYR A 212 6.07 -4.50 15.31
N ARG A 213 6.47 -4.14 14.08
CA ARG A 213 7.86 -4.06 13.64
C ARG A 213 8.65 -3.11 14.53
N ARG A 214 8.13 -1.90 14.78
CA ARG A 214 8.77 -0.91 15.64
C ARG A 214 9.05 -1.48 17.04
N LYS A 215 8.02 -2.01 17.71
CA LYS A 215 8.15 -2.61 19.04
C LYS A 215 9.18 -3.74 19.06
N LYS A 216 9.15 -4.59 18.04
CA LYS A 216 10.04 -5.76 17.98
C LYS A 216 11.48 -5.39 17.72
N ILE A 217 11.74 -4.36 16.92
CA ILE A 217 13.06 -3.80 16.69
C ILE A 217 13.62 -3.23 18.01
N GLU A 218 12.83 -2.45 18.74
CA GLU A 218 13.24 -1.92 20.05
C GLU A 218 13.59 -3.03 21.05
N GLU A 219 12.80 -4.11 21.10
CA GLU A 219 13.10 -5.26 21.96
C GLU A 219 14.45 -5.91 21.58
N ILE A 220 14.64 -6.23 20.29
CA ILE A 220 15.86 -6.89 19.79
C ILE A 220 17.10 -6.06 20.13
N PHE A 221 17.03 -4.75 19.93
CA PHE A 221 18.20 -3.90 20.20
C PHE A 221 18.40 -3.61 21.69
N LYS A 222 17.36 -3.57 22.51
CA LYS A 222 17.50 -3.49 23.97
C LYS A 222 18.20 -4.74 24.53
N GLU A 223 17.79 -5.93 24.08
CA GLU A 223 18.44 -7.20 24.46
C GLU A 223 19.92 -7.22 24.06
N SER A 224 20.26 -6.70 22.88
CA SER A 224 21.66 -6.62 22.42
C SER A 224 22.53 -5.63 23.20
N LEU A 225 21.95 -4.62 23.81
CA LEU A 225 22.66 -3.64 24.66
C LEU A 225 22.77 -4.11 26.12
N SER A 226 21.92 -5.01 26.57
CA SER A 226 21.90 -5.54 27.93
C SER A 226 22.75 -6.81 28.13
N THR A 227 23.30 -7.39 27.06
CA THR A 227 24.20 -8.54 27.13
C THR A 227 25.64 -8.03 27.04
N PRO A 228 26.40 -7.95 28.18
CA PRO A 228 27.83 -7.62 28.13
C PRO A 228 28.57 -8.76 27.43
N ASN A 229 29.50 -8.42 26.52
CA ASN A 229 30.49 -9.33 25.95
C ASN A 229 31.39 -9.93 27.03
#